data_0b696fd2badf5014d0bb63f6f3c73140
#
_entry.id   0b696fd2badf5014d0bb63f6f3c73140
#
_cell.length_a   1.000
_cell.length_b   1.000
_cell.length_c   1.000
_cell.angle_alpha   90.00
_cell.angle_beta   90.00
_cell.angle_gamma   90.00
#
_symmetry.space_group_name_H-M   'P 1'
#
loop_
_entity.id
_entity.type
_entity.pdbx_description
1 polymer ?
#
loop_
_entity_poly.entity_id
_entity_poly.type
_entity_poly.pdbx_seq_one_letter_code
_entity_poly.pdbx_strand_id
1 'polypeptide(L)'
;MKILLAVVLSFASLSSCASTEITRDGGVEANPIIAQKAQESGITFLSNADQYQLIAGGRAAKSGELASSMTVSQSQEQSELLWEGTNGQFVLSISDVTASQQSAQALSSSSYNQIAYNPRTGGIGVITGQIIVSYTDSFDALFIGDSFGIQLIDDFAHLNTAFYIVNAGQDIFIITNRLNQSGLVSSAEVEVIENFAVPN
;
A
#
# COMPACT_ATOMS: atom_id res chain seq x y z
N MET A 1 12.15 67.10 25.41
CA MET A 1 12.49 66.74 24.05
C MET A 1 12.92 65.27 24.07
N LYS A 2 11.99 64.36 23.78
CA LYS A 2 12.26 62.91 23.79
C LYS A 2 12.26 62.41 22.34
N ILE A 3 13.41 61.92 21.89
CA ILE A 3 13.60 61.39 20.55
C ILE A 3 13.23 59.91 20.61
N LEU A 4 12.20 59.52 19.84
CA LEU A 4 11.77 58.15 19.68
C LEU A 4 12.54 57.57 18.48
N LEU A 5 13.39 56.57 18.73
CA LEU A 5 14.12 55.85 17.69
C LEU A 5 13.25 54.67 17.26
N ALA A 6 12.73 54.68 16.04
CA ALA A 6 12.02 53.58 15.42
C ALA A 6 13.02 52.66 14.71
N VAL A 7 13.14 51.41 15.20
CA VAL A 7 13.93 50.35 14.54
C VAL A 7 12.99 49.63 13.59
N VAL A 8 13.26 49.74 12.30
CA VAL A 8 12.59 48.96 11.24
C VAL A 8 13.37 47.67 11.06
N LEU A 9 12.80 46.55 11.49
CA LEU A 9 13.32 45.21 11.18
C LEU A 9 12.80 44.80 9.79
N SER A 10 13.69 44.79 8.80
CA SER A 10 13.45 44.21 7.49
C SER A 10 13.66 42.71 7.56
N PHE A 11 12.60 41.93 7.47
CA PHE A 11 12.69 40.47 7.23
C PHE A 11 13.00 40.20 5.75
N ALA A 12 14.23 39.85 5.46
CA ALA A 12 14.62 39.26 4.18
C ALA A 12 14.19 37.80 4.15
N SER A 13 13.15 37.48 3.40
CA SER A 13 12.74 36.12 3.07
C SER A 13 13.76 35.51 2.11
N LEU A 14 14.66 34.70 2.64
CA LEU A 14 15.52 33.84 1.85
C LEU A 14 14.66 32.66 1.35
N SER A 15 14.20 32.74 0.09
CA SER A 15 13.70 31.59 -0.64
C SER A 15 14.90 30.67 -0.94
N SER A 16 15.12 29.69 -0.08
CA SER A 16 16.07 28.61 -0.31
C SER A 16 15.48 27.67 -1.36
N CYS A 17 15.87 27.84 -2.62
CA CYS A 17 15.79 26.76 -3.61
C CYS A 17 16.72 25.66 -3.14
N ALA A 18 16.21 24.63 -2.50
CA ALA A 18 16.95 23.41 -2.21
C ALA A 18 17.21 22.70 -3.53
N SER A 19 18.41 22.90 -4.09
CA SER A 19 18.98 22.01 -5.11
C SER A 19 19.18 20.65 -4.45
N THR A 20 18.41 19.65 -4.87
CA THR A 20 18.59 18.28 -4.43
C THR A 20 19.90 17.75 -5.03
N GLU A 21 20.98 17.76 -4.26
CA GLU A 21 22.18 17.01 -4.61
C GLU A 21 21.86 15.51 -4.52
N ILE A 22 21.93 14.85 -5.68
CA ILE A 22 21.79 13.39 -5.78
C ILE A 22 23.08 12.77 -5.24
N THR A 23 23.12 12.42 -3.98
CA THR A 23 24.16 11.57 -3.42
C THR A 23 23.91 10.13 -3.86
N ARG A 24 24.81 9.65 -4.74
CA ARG A 24 24.87 8.25 -5.18
C ARG A 24 25.44 7.35 -4.08
N ASP A 25 24.68 7.17 -3.04
CA ASP A 25 24.80 5.99 -2.18
C ASP A 25 23.56 5.16 -2.46
N GLY A 26 23.72 3.94 -3.00
CA GLY A 26 22.72 3.13 -3.71
C GLY A 26 21.34 2.87 -3.08
N GLY A 27 20.82 3.80 -2.32
CA GLY A 27 19.43 3.85 -1.85
C GLY A 27 18.59 4.60 -2.89
N VAL A 28 17.57 3.96 -3.41
CA VAL A 28 16.54 4.60 -4.22
C VAL A 28 15.87 5.64 -3.33
N GLU A 29 16.08 6.94 -3.62
CA GLU A 29 15.35 7.99 -2.90
C GLU A 29 13.86 7.79 -3.15
N ALA A 30 13.15 7.42 -2.09
CA ALA A 30 11.71 7.30 -2.13
C ALA A 30 11.09 8.66 -2.49
N ASN A 31 10.12 8.64 -3.42
CA ASN A 31 9.33 9.85 -3.69
C ASN A 31 8.72 10.34 -2.36
N PRO A 32 8.96 11.61 -1.95
CA PRO A 32 8.54 12.11 -0.65
C PRO A 32 7.02 12.01 -0.42
N ILE A 33 6.20 12.16 -1.48
CA ILE A 33 4.75 12.00 -1.40
C ILE A 33 4.38 10.56 -1.01
N ILE A 34 5.05 9.57 -1.62
CA ILE A 34 4.81 8.15 -1.36
C ILE A 34 5.17 7.80 0.09
N ALA A 35 6.36 8.21 0.54
CA ALA A 35 6.82 7.96 1.89
C ALA A 35 5.92 8.62 2.94
N GLN A 36 5.47 9.87 2.70
CA GLN A 36 4.54 10.57 3.56
C GLN A 36 3.20 9.85 3.65
N LYS A 37 2.58 9.49 2.51
CA LYS A 37 1.28 8.81 2.47
C LYS A 37 1.34 7.39 3.06
N ALA A 38 2.48 6.72 2.98
CA ALA A 38 2.71 5.45 3.65
C ALA A 38 2.75 5.62 5.19
N GLN A 39 3.37 6.68 5.70
CA GLN A 39 3.37 6.99 7.14
C GLN A 39 1.98 7.39 7.63
N GLU A 40 1.21 8.15 6.85
CA GLU A 40 -0.15 8.57 7.20
C GLU A 40 -1.12 7.40 7.39
N SER A 41 -0.95 6.29 6.68
CA SER A 41 -1.81 5.11 6.83
C SER A 41 -1.64 4.42 8.17
N GLY A 42 -0.41 4.40 8.71
CA GLY A 42 -0.05 3.70 9.94
C GLY A 42 -0.17 2.17 9.87
N ILE A 43 -0.53 1.60 8.70
CA ILE A 43 -0.71 0.15 8.51
C ILE A 43 0.57 -0.44 7.96
N THR A 44 1.17 -1.38 8.71
CA THR A 44 2.34 -2.15 8.31
C THR A 44 2.01 -3.63 8.27
N PHE A 45 2.59 -4.36 7.33
CA PHE A 45 2.37 -5.81 7.17
C PHE A 45 3.58 -6.48 6.53
N LEU A 46 3.61 -7.81 6.54
CA LEU A 46 4.68 -8.60 5.93
C LEU A 46 4.22 -9.16 4.57
N SER A 47 5.14 -9.19 3.62
CA SER A 47 5.02 -9.89 2.34
C SER A 47 6.41 -10.31 1.87
N ASN A 48 6.59 -11.61 1.53
CA ASN A 48 7.87 -12.17 1.09
C ASN A 48 9.04 -11.85 2.04
N ALA A 49 8.80 -11.91 3.35
CA ALA A 49 9.74 -11.57 4.42
C ALA A 49 10.16 -10.08 4.47
N ASP A 50 9.60 -9.21 3.62
CA ASP A 50 9.79 -7.77 3.67
C ASP A 50 8.64 -7.08 4.41
N GLN A 51 8.95 -5.98 5.07
CA GLN A 51 7.95 -5.13 5.67
C GLN A 51 7.46 -4.08 4.68
N TYR A 52 6.16 -4.00 4.51
CA TYR A 52 5.46 -3.02 3.68
C TYR A 52 4.64 -2.06 4.52
N GLN A 53 4.41 -0.88 3.97
CA GLN A 53 3.51 0.13 4.51
C GLN A 53 2.41 0.40 3.49
N LEU A 54 1.15 0.30 3.90
CA LEU A 54 0.02 0.67 3.04
C LEU A 54 0.11 2.16 2.69
N ILE A 55 -0.13 2.53 1.44
CA ILE A 55 -0.14 3.94 1.01
C ILE A 55 -1.56 4.50 1.14
N ALA A 56 -1.73 5.52 1.98
CA ALA A 56 -3.01 6.20 2.14
C ALA A 56 -3.49 6.82 0.82
N GLY A 57 -4.72 6.52 0.40
CA GLY A 57 -5.27 7.00 -0.87
C GLY A 57 -4.65 6.37 -2.11
N GLY A 58 -3.76 5.38 -1.92
CA GLY A 58 -3.08 4.69 -2.99
C GLY A 58 -3.95 3.62 -3.66
N ARG A 59 -3.97 3.60 -4.99
CA ARG A 59 -4.74 2.65 -5.80
C ARG A 59 -3.96 2.17 -7.01
N ALA A 60 -4.26 0.95 -7.45
CA ALA A 60 -3.78 0.36 -8.69
C ALA A 60 -4.94 -0.06 -9.58
N ALA A 61 -4.85 0.21 -10.87
CA ALA A 61 -5.78 -0.27 -11.88
C ALA A 61 -5.00 -0.90 -13.04
N LYS A 62 -5.50 -1.99 -13.63
CA LYS A 62 -4.89 -2.54 -14.85
C LYS A 62 -5.04 -1.55 -16.00
N SER A 63 -4.00 -1.42 -16.82
CA SER A 63 -3.94 -0.44 -17.92
C SER A 63 -5.11 -0.53 -18.93
N GLY A 64 -5.79 -1.69 -19.03
CA GLY A 64 -6.96 -1.87 -19.88
C GLY A 64 -8.31 -1.54 -19.23
N GLU A 65 -8.37 -1.43 -17.91
CA GLU A 65 -9.60 -1.23 -17.13
C GLU A 65 -9.88 0.24 -16.79
N LEU A 66 -8.87 1.11 -16.95
CA LEU A 66 -8.98 2.55 -16.67
C LEU A 66 -10.11 3.24 -17.46
N ALA A 67 -10.37 2.81 -18.68
CA ALA A 67 -11.44 3.40 -19.50
C ALA A 67 -12.85 3.13 -18.95
N SER A 68 -13.03 2.01 -18.22
CA SER A 68 -14.34 1.63 -17.67
C SER A 68 -14.57 2.16 -16.25
N SER A 69 -13.49 2.34 -15.47
CA SER A 69 -13.60 2.79 -14.07
C SER A 69 -13.71 4.31 -13.93
N MET A 70 -13.19 5.08 -14.88
CA MET A 70 -13.32 6.55 -14.86
C MET A 70 -14.76 7.04 -15.09
N THR A 71 -15.62 6.24 -15.74
CA THR A 71 -17.01 6.61 -16.03
C THR A 71 -17.97 6.40 -14.84
N VAL A 72 -17.61 5.61 -13.84
CA VAL A 72 -18.50 5.28 -12.70
C VAL A 72 -18.30 6.21 -11.49
N SER A 73 -17.22 6.97 -11.44
CA SER A 73 -16.84 7.75 -10.24
C SER A 73 -17.18 9.25 -10.30
N GLN A 74 -18.12 9.68 -11.14
CA GLN A 74 -18.52 11.11 -11.19
C GLN A 74 -19.32 11.62 -9.98
N SER A 75 -19.55 10.81 -8.96
CA SER A 75 -20.30 11.19 -7.76
C SER A 75 -19.49 11.17 -6.46
N GLN A 76 -18.18 10.91 -6.49
CA GLN A 76 -17.33 11.01 -5.32
C GLN A 76 -16.50 12.30 -5.38
N GLU A 77 -16.58 13.05 -4.29
CA GLU A 77 -15.86 14.29 -3.99
C GLU A 77 -14.47 14.33 -4.64
N GLN A 78 -14.16 15.45 -5.29
CA GLN A 78 -12.89 15.75 -5.97
C GLN A 78 -11.71 15.58 -5.01
N SER A 79 -11.23 14.34 -4.84
CA SER A 79 -9.95 14.11 -4.19
C SER A 79 -8.85 14.50 -5.18
N GLU A 80 -7.97 15.41 -4.77
CA GLU A 80 -6.85 15.85 -5.59
C GLU A 80 -5.90 14.69 -5.87
N LEU A 81 -5.52 14.51 -7.15
CA LEU A 81 -4.50 13.54 -7.53
C LEU A 81 -3.12 14.09 -7.15
N LEU A 82 -2.43 13.42 -6.24
CA LEU A 82 -1.12 13.85 -5.73
C LEU A 82 0.04 13.24 -6.52
N TRP A 83 -0.15 12.02 -7.02
CA TRP A 83 0.91 11.30 -7.73
C TRP A 83 0.30 10.23 -8.66
N GLU A 84 0.97 9.99 -9.78
CA GLU A 84 0.66 8.92 -10.73
C GLU A 84 1.94 8.25 -11.23
N GLY A 85 1.90 6.95 -11.46
CA GLY A 85 3.01 6.15 -11.96
C GLY A 85 2.55 4.83 -12.55
N THR A 86 3.49 4.01 -12.98
CA THR A 86 3.20 2.69 -13.53
C THR A 86 4.03 1.62 -12.85
N ASN A 87 3.44 0.44 -12.69
CA ASN A 87 4.11 -0.76 -12.22
C ASN A 87 3.67 -1.94 -13.09
N GLY A 88 4.46 -2.28 -14.10
CA GLY A 88 4.12 -3.30 -15.09
C GLY A 88 2.83 -2.98 -15.84
N GLN A 89 1.84 -3.85 -15.68
CA GLN A 89 0.52 -3.67 -16.28
C GLN A 89 -0.43 -2.77 -15.48
N PHE A 90 0.01 -2.27 -14.32
CA PHE A 90 -0.80 -1.42 -13.46
C PHE A 90 -0.45 0.05 -13.63
N VAL A 91 -1.47 0.88 -13.66
CA VAL A 91 -1.36 2.32 -13.42
C VAL A 91 -1.65 2.56 -11.95
N LEU A 92 -0.74 3.25 -11.29
CA LEU A 92 -0.80 3.55 -9.87
C LEU A 92 -1.18 5.01 -9.69
N SER A 93 -2.01 5.31 -8.71
CA SER A 93 -2.37 6.68 -8.36
C SER A 93 -2.44 6.86 -6.84
N ILE A 94 -2.12 8.05 -6.37
CA ILE A 94 -2.28 8.46 -4.98
C ILE A 94 -3.13 9.72 -4.98
N SER A 95 -4.23 9.69 -4.24
CA SER A 95 -5.14 10.82 -4.08
C SER A 95 -5.09 11.34 -2.64
N ASP A 96 -5.40 12.63 -2.45
CA ASP A 96 -5.55 13.19 -1.12
C ASP A 96 -6.86 12.71 -0.50
N VAL A 97 -6.75 11.70 0.35
CA VAL A 97 -7.88 11.08 1.07
C VAL A 97 -7.62 11.25 2.56
N THR A 98 -8.59 11.75 3.29
CA THR A 98 -8.48 11.85 4.76
C THR A 98 -8.56 10.45 5.40
N ALA A 99 -7.96 10.27 6.58
CA ALA A 99 -7.95 9.00 7.30
C ALA A 99 -9.36 8.42 7.55
N SER A 100 -10.38 9.29 7.73
CA SER A 100 -11.78 8.89 7.89
C SER A 100 -12.39 8.33 6.59
N GLN A 101 -12.04 8.91 5.44
CA GLN A 101 -12.46 8.41 4.13
C GLN A 101 -11.76 7.10 3.77
N GLN A 102 -10.51 6.93 4.18
CA GLN A 102 -9.75 5.70 3.98
C GLN A 102 -10.40 4.51 4.69
N SER A 103 -10.85 4.68 5.94
CA SER A 103 -11.54 3.63 6.69
C SER A 103 -12.86 3.20 6.03
N ALA A 104 -13.61 4.15 5.48
CA ALA A 104 -14.84 3.87 4.75
C ALA A 104 -14.58 3.21 3.38
N GLN A 105 -13.50 3.58 2.70
CA GLN A 105 -13.09 3.00 1.42
C GLN A 105 -12.49 1.60 1.57
N ALA A 106 -11.75 1.34 2.66
CA ALA A 106 -11.22 0.01 2.95
C ALA A 106 -12.34 -1.03 3.16
N LEU A 107 -13.49 -0.60 3.65
CA LEU A 107 -14.66 -1.46 3.84
C LEU A 107 -15.51 -1.63 2.57
N SER A 108 -15.43 -0.69 1.61
CA SER A 108 -16.30 -0.67 0.42
C SER A 108 -15.61 -1.06 -0.89
N SER A 109 -14.29 -0.93 -0.98
CA SER A 109 -13.52 -1.38 -2.14
C SER A 109 -12.83 -2.70 -1.83
N SER A 110 -12.92 -3.65 -2.77
CA SER A 110 -12.09 -4.85 -2.73
C SER A 110 -10.64 -4.41 -2.52
N SER A 111 -9.97 -4.98 -1.52
CA SER A 111 -8.57 -4.72 -1.16
C SER A 111 -7.57 -4.91 -2.32
N TYR A 112 -8.06 -5.41 -3.44
CA TYR A 112 -7.32 -5.88 -4.61
C TYR A 112 -6.57 -4.81 -5.38
N ASN A 113 -6.92 -3.54 -5.17
CA ASN A 113 -6.33 -2.44 -5.93
C ASN A 113 -5.63 -1.42 -5.03
N GLN A 114 -5.23 -1.82 -3.84
CA GLN A 114 -4.41 -0.99 -2.97
C GLN A 114 -2.93 -1.09 -3.35
N ILE A 115 -2.15 -0.10 -2.99
CA ILE A 115 -0.70 -0.11 -3.18
C ILE A 115 0.03 0.04 -1.85
N ALA A 116 1.21 -0.56 -1.79
CA ALA A 116 2.06 -0.54 -0.62
C ALA A 116 3.47 -0.08 -0.98
N TYR A 117 4.14 0.53 -0.03
CA TYR A 117 5.51 1.00 -0.11
C TYR A 117 6.43 0.05 0.65
N ASN A 118 7.52 -0.34 0.04
CA ASN A 118 8.60 -1.08 0.68
C ASN A 118 9.72 -0.10 1.10
N PRO A 119 9.88 0.20 2.39
CA PRO A 119 10.88 1.17 2.85
C PRO A 119 12.32 0.69 2.65
N ARG A 120 12.54 -0.63 2.50
CA ARG A 120 13.87 -1.19 2.28
C ARG A 120 14.36 -0.99 0.85
N THR A 121 13.46 -1.17 -0.13
CA THR A 121 13.79 -1.09 -1.57
C THR A 121 13.44 0.26 -2.18
N GLY A 122 12.58 1.05 -1.51
CA GLY A 122 11.96 2.25 -2.09
C GLY A 122 10.89 1.93 -3.13
N GLY A 123 10.57 0.65 -3.32
CA GLY A 123 9.62 0.15 -4.31
C GLY A 123 8.16 0.33 -3.92
N ILE A 124 7.30 0.31 -4.92
CA ILE A 124 5.84 0.29 -4.75
C ILE A 124 5.33 -1.03 -5.29
N GLY A 125 4.55 -1.74 -4.47
CA GLY A 125 3.88 -2.96 -4.86
C GLY A 125 2.36 -2.83 -4.89
N VAL A 126 1.72 -3.70 -5.66
CA VAL A 126 0.27 -3.82 -5.75
C VAL A 126 -0.19 -4.97 -4.87
N ILE A 127 -1.14 -4.69 -3.98
CA ILE A 127 -1.79 -5.69 -3.12
C ILE A 127 -2.83 -6.42 -3.97
N THR A 128 -2.65 -7.73 -4.17
CA THR A 128 -3.50 -8.54 -5.06
C THR A 128 -4.82 -8.97 -4.43
N GLY A 129 -4.93 -8.87 -3.12
CA GLY A 129 -6.06 -9.41 -2.35
C GLY A 129 -5.89 -10.88 -1.98
N GLN A 130 -4.73 -11.46 -2.28
CA GLN A 130 -4.40 -12.82 -1.91
C GLN A 130 -3.57 -12.87 -0.62
N ILE A 131 -3.75 -13.95 0.12
CA ILE A 131 -2.96 -14.30 1.31
C ILE A 131 -2.20 -15.57 1.00
N ILE A 132 -0.90 -15.55 1.23
CA ILE A 132 -0.03 -16.72 1.18
C ILE A 132 0.05 -17.27 2.60
N VAL A 133 -0.34 -18.53 2.79
CA VAL A 133 -0.37 -19.18 4.10
C VAL A 133 0.57 -20.37 4.10
N SER A 134 1.49 -20.38 5.04
CA SER A 134 2.25 -21.60 5.38
C SER A 134 1.61 -22.29 6.57
N TYR A 135 1.27 -23.56 6.45
CA TYR A 135 0.58 -24.34 7.47
C TYR A 135 1.40 -25.56 7.89
N THR A 136 0.97 -26.22 8.96
CA THR A 136 1.60 -27.45 9.44
C THR A 136 0.87 -28.67 8.88
N ASP A 137 1.54 -29.81 8.78
CA ASP A 137 0.96 -31.09 8.30
C ASP A 137 -0.29 -31.56 9.07
N SER A 138 -0.59 -30.93 10.21
CA SER A 138 -1.74 -31.25 11.04
C SER A 138 -3.05 -30.67 10.54
N PHE A 139 -3.01 -29.75 9.58
CA PHE A 139 -4.20 -29.02 9.11
C PHE A 139 -4.32 -29.09 7.59
N ASP A 140 -5.59 -29.15 7.14
CA ASP A 140 -5.95 -29.13 5.72
C ASP A 140 -6.16 -27.67 5.28
N ALA A 141 -5.69 -27.34 4.09
CA ALA A 141 -5.89 -26.02 3.49
C ALA A 141 -7.38 -25.63 3.36
N LEU A 142 -8.25 -26.59 3.02
CA LEU A 142 -9.70 -26.33 2.96
C LEU A 142 -10.28 -25.97 4.32
N PHE A 143 -9.85 -26.67 5.38
CA PHE A 143 -10.30 -26.39 6.75
C PHE A 143 -9.90 -24.96 7.18
N ILE A 144 -8.68 -24.54 6.83
CA ILE A 144 -8.22 -23.17 7.10
C ILE A 144 -9.10 -22.16 6.37
N GLY A 145 -9.34 -22.37 5.07
CA GLY A 145 -10.21 -21.50 4.27
C GLY A 145 -11.61 -21.32 4.88
N ASP A 146 -12.26 -22.42 5.22
CA ASP A 146 -13.59 -22.45 5.83
C ASP A 146 -13.62 -21.76 7.20
N SER A 147 -12.58 -21.97 8.01
CA SER A 147 -12.49 -21.41 9.36
C SER A 147 -12.39 -19.88 9.38
N PHE A 148 -11.81 -19.28 8.35
CA PHE A 148 -11.63 -17.83 8.24
C PHE A 148 -12.57 -17.18 7.24
N GLY A 149 -13.38 -17.95 6.52
CA GLY A 149 -14.28 -17.45 5.49
C GLY A 149 -13.56 -16.88 4.30
N ILE A 150 -12.41 -17.45 3.92
CA ILE A 150 -11.60 -17.10 2.75
C ILE A 150 -11.61 -18.25 1.74
N GLN A 151 -11.51 -17.91 0.47
CA GLN A 151 -11.59 -18.92 -0.59
C GLN A 151 -10.19 -19.44 -0.93
N LEU A 152 -10.01 -20.76 -0.87
CA LEU A 152 -8.79 -21.42 -1.36
C LEU A 152 -8.70 -21.24 -2.87
N ILE A 153 -7.54 -20.76 -3.37
CA ILE A 153 -7.21 -20.63 -4.79
C ILE A 153 -6.39 -21.83 -5.22
N ASP A 154 -5.32 -22.10 -4.48
CA ASP A 154 -4.37 -23.17 -4.79
C ASP A 154 -3.76 -23.73 -3.52
N ASP A 155 -3.40 -25.03 -3.56
CA ASP A 155 -2.78 -25.74 -2.45
C ASP A 155 -1.53 -26.48 -2.93
N PHE A 156 -0.39 -26.02 -2.48
CA PHE A 156 0.91 -26.66 -2.68
C PHE A 156 1.26 -27.53 -1.46
N ALA A 157 0.49 -28.59 -1.26
CA ALA A 157 0.59 -29.45 -0.08
C ALA A 157 2.01 -29.95 0.20
N HIS A 158 2.83 -30.20 -0.86
CA HIS A 158 4.23 -30.64 -0.71
C HIS A 158 5.17 -29.54 -0.15
N LEU A 159 4.71 -28.27 -0.14
CA LEU A 159 5.39 -27.12 0.45
C LEU A 159 4.71 -26.64 1.72
N ASN A 160 3.60 -27.27 2.11
CA ASN A 160 2.73 -26.80 3.20
C ASN A 160 2.32 -25.34 3.01
N THR A 161 2.02 -24.93 1.78
CA THR A 161 1.70 -23.57 1.40
C THR A 161 0.42 -23.53 0.58
N ALA A 162 -0.49 -22.65 0.95
CA ALA A 162 -1.75 -22.44 0.23
C ALA A 162 -1.98 -20.96 -0.05
N PHE A 163 -2.69 -20.67 -1.15
CA PHE A 163 -3.08 -19.34 -1.58
C PHE A 163 -4.58 -19.17 -1.41
N TYR A 164 -4.96 -18.10 -0.75
CA TYR A 164 -6.37 -17.77 -0.52
C TYR A 164 -6.68 -16.38 -1.06
N ILE A 165 -7.91 -16.21 -1.53
CA ILE A 165 -8.46 -14.89 -1.83
C ILE A 165 -9.41 -14.46 -0.73
N VAL A 166 -9.30 -13.21 -0.33
CA VAL A 166 -10.19 -12.61 0.66
C VAL A 166 -11.47 -12.15 -0.03
N ASN A 167 -12.62 -12.51 0.55
CA ASN A 167 -13.91 -12.16 -0.02
C ASN A 167 -14.14 -10.64 0.01
N ALA A 168 -14.91 -10.13 -0.95
CA ALA A 168 -15.30 -8.73 -0.99
C ALA A 168 -15.94 -8.27 0.32
N GLY A 169 -15.53 -7.12 0.82
CA GLY A 169 -16.00 -6.56 2.09
C GLY A 169 -15.24 -7.02 3.34
N GLN A 170 -14.30 -7.94 3.20
CA GLN A 170 -13.40 -8.31 4.30
C GLN A 170 -12.08 -7.52 4.21
N ASP A 171 -11.50 -7.23 5.36
CA ASP A 171 -10.19 -6.58 5.45
C ASP A 171 -9.07 -7.63 5.47
N ILE A 172 -8.22 -7.60 4.45
CA ILE A 172 -7.12 -8.56 4.27
C ILE A 172 -6.12 -8.51 5.44
N PHE A 173 -5.86 -7.33 6.00
CA PHE A 173 -4.90 -7.16 7.09
C PHE A 173 -5.44 -7.76 8.39
N ILE A 174 -6.75 -7.58 8.65
CA ILE A 174 -7.45 -8.19 9.80
C ILE A 174 -7.44 -9.71 9.66
N ILE A 175 -7.75 -10.24 8.49
CA ILE A 175 -7.76 -11.70 8.25
C ILE A 175 -6.36 -12.27 8.41
N THR A 176 -5.34 -11.66 7.80
CA THR A 176 -3.94 -12.11 7.91
C THR A 176 -3.46 -12.12 9.36
N ASN A 177 -3.80 -11.09 10.13
CA ASN A 177 -3.46 -11.02 11.55
C ASN A 177 -4.16 -12.12 12.36
N ARG A 178 -5.45 -12.38 12.11
CA ARG A 178 -6.19 -13.47 12.76
C ARG A 178 -5.62 -14.84 12.42
N LEU A 179 -5.21 -15.08 11.17
CA LEU A 179 -4.53 -16.30 10.76
C LEU A 179 -3.25 -16.50 11.57
N ASN A 180 -2.38 -15.49 11.62
CA ASN A 180 -1.12 -15.54 12.39
C ASN A 180 -1.31 -15.77 13.90
N GLN A 181 -2.46 -15.36 14.45
CA GLN A 181 -2.79 -15.55 15.87
C GLN A 181 -3.52 -16.85 16.17
N SER A 182 -3.99 -17.58 15.15
CA SER A 182 -4.86 -18.75 15.33
C SER A 182 -4.15 -19.99 15.86
N GLY A 183 -2.83 -20.10 15.65
CA GLY A 183 -2.07 -21.33 15.90
C GLY A 183 -2.31 -22.45 14.87
N LEU A 184 -3.15 -22.21 13.85
CA LEU A 184 -3.43 -23.17 12.76
C LEU A 184 -2.38 -23.09 11.64
N VAL A 185 -1.68 -21.97 11.54
CA VAL A 185 -0.71 -21.67 10.49
C VAL A 185 0.64 -21.32 11.09
N SER A 186 1.70 -21.58 10.32
CA SER A 186 3.07 -21.18 10.68
C SER A 186 3.29 -19.69 10.36
N SER A 187 2.73 -19.25 9.24
CA SER A 187 2.72 -17.84 8.83
C SER A 187 1.60 -17.57 7.84
N ALA A 188 1.14 -16.32 7.84
CA ALA A 188 0.25 -15.80 6.81
C ALA A 188 0.78 -14.42 6.39
N GLU A 189 0.89 -14.19 5.09
CA GLU A 189 1.42 -12.97 4.50
C GLU A 189 0.50 -12.46 3.41
N VAL A 190 0.36 -11.13 3.30
CA VAL A 190 -0.38 -10.50 2.20
C VAL A 190 0.48 -10.57 0.94
N GLU A 191 -0.11 -10.99 -0.18
CA GLU A 191 0.61 -11.00 -1.45
C GLU A 191 0.75 -9.58 -2.00
N VAL A 192 2.00 -9.19 -2.31
CA VAL A 192 2.35 -7.93 -2.96
C VAL A 192 3.16 -8.22 -4.21
N ILE A 193 2.74 -7.67 -5.34
CA ILE A 193 3.50 -7.73 -6.59
C ILE A 193 4.31 -6.45 -6.72
N GLU A 194 5.62 -6.55 -6.58
CA GLU A 194 6.57 -5.52 -6.98
C GLU A 194 7.12 -5.85 -8.37
N ASN A 195 7.01 -4.93 -9.31
CA ASN A 195 7.80 -5.03 -10.53
C ASN A 195 9.19 -4.46 -10.25
N PHE A 196 10.16 -5.34 -10.14
CA PHE A 196 11.55 -4.91 -10.24
C PHE A 196 11.76 -4.38 -11.65
N ALA A 197 12.27 -3.14 -11.74
CA ALA A 197 12.70 -2.60 -13.03
C ALA A 197 13.64 -3.62 -13.68
N VAL A 198 13.22 -4.20 -14.81
CA VAL A 198 14.10 -5.08 -15.58
C VAL A 198 15.25 -4.19 -16.06
N PRO A 199 16.52 -4.44 -15.70
CA PRO A 199 17.64 -3.68 -16.23
C PRO A 199 17.64 -3.84 -17.74
N ASN A 200 17.60 -2.72 -18.46
CA ASN A 200 17.80 -2.70 -19.91
C ASN A 200 19.25 -3.07 -20.25
#